data_f14daf2c23be91366f5af248e749f86c
#
_entry.id   f14daf2c23be91366f5af248e749f86c
#
_cell.length_a   1.000
_cell.length_b   1.000
_cell.length_c   1.000
_cell.angle_alpha   90.00
_cell.angle_beta   90.00
_cell.angle_gamma   90.00
#
_symmetry.space_group_name_H-M   'P 1'
#
loop_
_entity.id
_entity.type
_entity.pdbx_description
1 polymer ?
#
loop_
_entity_poly.entity_id
_entity_poly.type
_entity_poly.pdbx_seq_one_letter_code
_entity_poly.pdbx_strand_id
1 'polypeptide(L)'
;MENKKVIIVGSSRSNGNTSKIVDKISIQINADVIDLRNYSISYYDYKSENSTDDFLPLITSIIKKYDTLVFATPVYWYAMSGIMKVFFDRFSDLIRIKKELGRKLKGKNMFVISNSDEDQLDYDFYLPFRLSADYLGIKYLGEKHLSYQTIKDQEHINSILE
;
A
#
# COMPACT_ATOMS: atom_id res chain seq x y z
N MET A 1 -15.56 -16.90 5.46
CA MET A 1 -15.52 -15.97 4.30
C MET A 1 -14.07 -15.87 3.86
N GLU A 2 -13.83 -15.93 2.55
CA GLU A 2 -12.47 -15.83 2.00
C GLU A 2 -11.92 -14.41 2.25
N ASN A 3 -10.70 -14.32 2.81
CA ASN A 3 -10.02 -13.04 3.07
C ASN A 3 -9.61 -12.40 1.73
N LYS A 4 -10.34 -11.37 1.30
CA LYS A 4 -10.07 -10.67 0.04
C LYS A 4 -8.90 -9.73 0.19
N LYS A 5 -7.91 -9.89 -0.68
CA LYS A 5 -6.65 -9.14 -0.66
C LYS A 5 -6.58 -8.18 -1.84
N VAL A 6 -5.93 -7.04 -1.64
CA VAL A 6 -5.58 -6.10 -2.72
C VAL A 6 -4.14 -5.62 -2.53
N ILE A 7 -3.40 -5.53 -3.63
CA ILE A 7 -2.10 -4.87 -3.67
C ILE A 7 -2.28 -3.46 -4.23
N ILE A 8 -1.97 -2.46 -3.43
CA ILE A 8 -2.02 -1.04 -3.77
C ILE A 8 -0.60 -0.62 -4.14
N VAL A 9 -0.39 -0.29 -5.41
CA VAL A 9 0.94 0.00 -5.97
C VAL A 9 1.17 1.49 -6.05
N GLY A 10 2.21 1.98 -5.37
CA GLY A 10 2.69 3.36 -5.48
C GLY A 10 4.06 3.40 -6.14
N SER A 11 4.12 3.26 -7.46
CA SER A 11 5.36 3.35 -8.23
C SER A 11 5.23 4.34 -9.36
N SER A 12 6.30 5.09 -9.69
CA SER A 12 6.29 6.05 -10.79
C SER A 12 6.40 5.42 -12.19
N ARG A 13 6.72 4.12 -12.30
CA ARG A 13 6.88 3.40 -13.57
C ARG A 13 5.93 2.22 -13.69
N SER A 14 5.35 2.03 -14.89
CA SER A 14 4.47 0.88 -15.20
C SER A 14 5.23 -0.44 -15.35
N ASN A 15 6.45 -0.39 -15.86
CA ASN A 15 7.27 -1.57 -16.19
C ASN A 15 8.52 -1.66 -15.31
N GLY A 16 8.46 -1.11 -14.09
CA GLY A 16 9.57 -1.12 -13.14
C GLY A 16 9.65 -2.42 -12.35
N ASN A 17 10.64 -2.49 -11.46
CA ASN A 17 10.84 -3.65 -10.58
C ASN A 17 9.64 -3.89 -9.66
N THR A 18 9.03 -2.82 -9.12
CA THR A 18 7.82 -2.93 -8.30
C THR A 18 6.68 -3.63 -9.04
N SER A 19 6.42 -3.27 -10.30
CA SER A 19 5.35 -3.91 -11.10
C SER A 19 5.62 -5.39 -11.31
N LYS A 20 6.85 -5.77 -11.64
CA LYS A 20 7.23 -7.18 -11.83
C LYS A 20 7.08 -8.01 -10.55
N ILE A 21 7.38 -7.43 -9.40
CA ILE A 21 7.15 -8.05 -8.08
C ILE A 21 5.66 -8.25 -7.85
N VAL A 22 4.89 -7.20 -8.05
CA VAL A 22 3.44 -7.19 -7.83
C VAL A 22 2.74 -8.21 -8.72
N ASP A 23 3.11 -8.31 -10.00
CA ASP A 23 2.53 -9.29 -10.94
C ASP A 23 2.71 -10.73 -10.44
N LYS A 24 3.91 -11.06 -9.94
CA LYS A 24 4.17 -12.39 -9.38
C LYS A 24 3.41 -12.65 -8.08
N ILE A 25 3.47 -11.70 -7.14
CA ILE A 25 2.88 -11.87 -5.81
C ILE A 25 1.35 -11.88 -5.91
N SER A 26 0.73 -11.07 -6.75
CA SER A 26 -0.72 -11.01 -6.90
C SER A 26 -1.33 -12.37 -7.27
N ILE A 27 -0.66 -13.11 -8.15
CA ILE A 27 -1.06 -14.46 -8.53
C ILE A 27 -0.93 -15.42 -7.36
N GLN A 28 0.20 -15.38 -6.63
CA GLN A 28 0.48 -16.30 -5.54
C GLN A 28 -0.48 -16.17 -4.36
N ILE A 29 -0.81 -14.92 -3.99
CA ILE A 29 -1.68 -14.66 -2.85
C ILE A 29 -3.16 -14.47 -3.22
N ASN A 30 -3.51 -14.63 -4.50
CA ASN A 30 -4.84 -14.38 -5.06
C ASN A 30 -5.36 -12.98 -4.67
N ALA A 31 -4.60 -11.93 -5.06
CA ALA A 31 -4.93 -10.54 -4.77
C ALA A 31 -5.24 -9.74 -6.03
N ASP A 32 -6.23 -8.86 -5.93
CA ASP A 32 -6.45 -7.83 -6.94
C ASP A 32 -5.30 -6.79 -6.89
N VAL A 33 -5.08 -6.07 -7.99
CA VAL A 33 -4.05 -5.03 -8.08
C VAL A 33 -4.69 -3.68 -8.39
N ILE A 34 -4.31 -2.67 -7.62
CA ILE A 34 -4.69 -1.26 -7.84
C ILE A 34 -3.41 -0.45 -8.02
N ASP A 35 -3.20 0.09 -9.21
CA ASP A 35 -2.09 0.99 -9.51
C ASP A 35 -2.54 2.45 -9.31
N LEU A 36 -1.94 3.12 -8.32
CA LEU A 36 -2.30 4.49 -7.95
C LEU A 36 -2.04 5.51 -9.07
N ARG A 37 -1.21 5.19 -10.08
CA ARG A 37 -1.00 6.05 -11.25
C ARG A 37 -2.23 6.19 -12.14
N ASN A 38 -3.16 5.25 -12.06
CA ASN A 38 -4.41 5.28 -12.83
C ASN A 38 -5.47 6.20 -12.21
N TYR A 39 -5.14 6.87 -11.11
CA TYR A 39 -6.06 7.72 -10.34
C TYR A 39 -5.47 9.12 -10.18
N SER A 40 -6.31 10.12 -10.35
CA SER A 40 -5.97 11.52 -10.11
C SER A 40 -6.17 11.83 -8.62
N ILE A 41 -5.11 11.68 -7.82
CA ILE A 41 -5.13 11.92 -6.38
C ILE A 41 -4.25 13.13 -6.08
N SER A 42 -4.85 14.20 -5.62
CA SER A 42 -4.16 15.43 -5.22
C SER A 42 -3.55 15.31 -3.83
N TYR A 43 -2.57 16.17 -3.53
CA TYR A 43 -2.02 16.29 -2.18
C TYR A 43 -3.12 16.56 -1.16
N TYR A 44 -2.86 16.17 0.11
CA TYR A 44 -3.76 16.50 1.21
C TYR A 44 -3.95 18.03 1.32
N ASP A 45 -5.20 18.43 1.46
CA ASP A 45 -5.59 19.83 1.62
C ASP A 45 -6.48 20.00 2.86
N TYR A 46 -6.07 20.91 3.76
CA TYR A 46 -6.79 21.20 4.99
C TYR A 46 -8.19 21.79 4.77
N LYS A 47 -8.44 22.41 3.61
CA LYS A 47 -9.73 22.96 3.23
C LYS A 47 -10.63 21.97 2.52
N SER A 48 -10.07 20.80 2.13
CA SER A 48 -10.76 19.74 1.39
C SER A 48 -11.32 20.20 0.03
N GLU A 49 -10.68 21.18 -0.62
CA GLU A 49 -11.06 21.67 -1.94
C GLU A 49 -10.87 20.60 -3.03
N ASN A 50 -10.01 19.61 -2.78
CA ASN A 50 -9.73 18.44 -3.63
C ASN A 50 -10.63 17.23 -3.35
N SER A 51 -11.71 17.38 -2.59
CA SER A 51 -12.57 16.26 -2.18
C SER A 51 -13.32 15.56 -3.33
N THR A 52 -13.26 16.13 -4.54
CA THR A 52 -13.87 15.60 -5.77
C THR A 52 -12.90 14.79 -6.62
N ASP A 53 -11.63 14.64 -6.20
CA ASP A 53 -10.66 13.79 -6.88
C ASP A 53 -10.95 12.30 -6.66
N ASP A 54 -10.09 11.43 -7.21
CA ASP A 54 -10.33 9.98 -7.19
C ASP A 54 -10.08 9.31 -5.83
N PHE A 55 -9.53 10.02 -4.82
CA PHE A 55 -9.17 9.38 -3.56
C PHE A 55 -10.36 8.80 -2.81
N LEU A 56 -11.40 9.61 -2.54
CA LEU A 56 -12.55 9.15 -1.75
C LEU A 56 -13.34 8.03 -2.42
N PRO A 57 -13.64 8.07 -3.74
CA PRO A 57 -14.24 6.95 -4.44
C PRO A 57 -13.39 5.68 -4.35
N LEU A 58 -12.09 5.79 -4.62
CA LEU A 58 -11.16 4.67 -4.60
C LEU A 58 -11.06 4.02 -3.21
N ILE A 59 -10.76 4.80 -2.17
CA ILE A 59 -10.61 4.26 -0.82
C ILE A 59 -11.91 3.67 -0.28
N THR A 60 -13.06 4.25 -0.67
CA THR A 60 -14.37 3.69 -0.33
C THR A 60 -14.55 2.30 -0.91
N SER A 61 -14.19 2.11 -2.18
CA SER A 61 -14.24 0.81 -2.85
C SER A 61 -13.31 -0.20 -2.17
N ILE A 62 -12.07 0.22 -1.87
CA ILE A 62 -11.07 -0.61 -1.20
C ILE A 62 -11.59 -1.09 0.17
N ILE A 63 -12.05 -0.17 1.00
CA ILE A 63 -12.54 -0.49 2.36
C ILE A 63 -13.74 -1.44 2.32
N LYS A 64 -14.64 -1.30 1.35
CA LYS A 64 -15.82 -2.15 1.22
C LYS A 64 -15.50 -3.56 0.72
N LYS A 65 -14.49 -3.69 -0.16
CA LYS A 65 -14.27 -4.93 -0.90
C LYS A 65 -13.21 -5.83 -0.26
N TYR A 66 -12.19 -5.27 0.40
CA TYR A 66 -11.00 -6.02 0.80
C TYR A 66 -10.80 -6.03 2.31
N ASP A 67 -10.24 -7.12 2.80
CA ASP A 67 -9.92 -7.35 4.21
C ASP A 67 -8.43 -7.14 4.49
N THR A 68 -7.58 -7.41 3.50
CA THR A 68 -6.13 -7.24 3.58
C THR A 68 -5.65 -6.27 2.52
N LEU A 69 -4.95 -5.22 2.98
CA LEU A 69 -4.35 -4.18 2.16
C LEU A 69 -2.83 -4.39 2.13
N VAL A 70 -2.30 -4.71 0.96
CA VAL A 70 -0.86 -4.85 0.73
C VAL A 70 -0.37 -3.59 0.02
N PHE A 71 0.51 -2.82 0.66
CA PHE A 71 1.10 -1.63 0.05
C PHE A 71 2.43 -1.97 -0.59
N ALA A 72 2.55 -1.74 -1.90
CA ALA A 72 3.77 -2.01 -2.66
C ALA A 72 4.40 -0.70 -3.16
N THR A 73 5.64 -0.42 -2.74
CA THR A 73 6.34 0.83 -3.04
C THR A 73 7.83 0.61 -3.30
N PRO A 74 8.42 1.29 -4.30
CA PRO A 74 9.87 1.39 -4.36
C PRO A 74 10.40 2.25 -3.20
N VAL A 75 11.67 2.06 -2.86
CA VAL A 75 12.39 2.92 -1.93
C VAL A 75 13.00 4.09 -2.71
N TYR A 76 12.61 5.30 -2.36
CA TYR A 76 13.18 6.53 -2.90
C TYR A 76 13.69 7.38 -1.75
N TRP A 77 15.00 7.64 -1.72
CA TRP A 77 15.61 8.44 -0.66
C TRP A 77 15.20 7.95 0.74
N TYR A 78 15.34 6.64 0.99
CA TYR A 78 15.06 5.97 2.27
C TYR A 78 13.61 6.05 2.74
N ALA A 79 12.67 6.41 1.84
CA ALA A 79 11.25 6.53 2.13
C ALA A 79 10.37 5.88 1.05
N MET A 80 9.07 5.77 1.34
CA MET A 80 8.09 5.37 0.33
C MET A 80 8.05 6.38 -0.83
N SER A 81 7.61 5.95 -2.00
CA SER A 81 7.45 6.83 -3.15
C SER A 81 6.50 8.00 -2.85
N GLY A 82 6.67 9.11 -3.57
CA GLY A 82 5.77 10.26 -3.44
C GLY A 82 4.31 9.93 -3.72
N ILE A 83 4.03 9.03 -4.70
CA ILE A 83 2.68 8.56 -5.00
C ILE A 83 2.07 7.83 -3.80
N MET A 84 2.82 6.92 -3.18
CA MET A 84 2.38 6.21 -1.97
C MET A 84 2.18 7.19 -0.81
N LYS A 85 3.10 8.15 -0.63
CA LYS A 85 3.01 9.14 0.43
C LYS A 85 1.77 10.01 0.30
N VAL A 86 1.45 10.49 -0.91
CA VAL A 86 0.23 11.25 -1.18
C VAL A 86 -1.00 10.43 -0.78
N PHE A 87 -1.06 9.15 -1.15
CA PHE A 87 -2.17 8.27 -0.76
C PHE A 87 -2.30 8.14 0.75
N PHE A 88 -1.18 7.98 1.48
CA PHE A 88 -1.16 7.92 2.95
C PHE A 88 -1.58 9.24 3.59
N ASP A 89 -1.11 10.39 3.08
CA ASP A 89 -1.51 11.70 3.59
C ASP A 89 -3.02 11.92 3.50
N ARG A 90 -3.65 11.38 2.47
CA ARG A 90 -5.10 11.47 2.26
C ARG A 90 -5.92 10.60 3.23
N PHE A 91 -5.30 9.69 4.02
CA PHE A 91 -6.00 9.08 5.16
C PHE A 91 -6.48 10.12 6.16
N SER A 92 -5.91 11.33 6.17
CA SER A 92 -6.42 12.47 6.94
C SER A 92 -7.89 12.79 6.62
N ASP A 93 -8.34 12.58 5.39
CA ASP A 93 -9.75 12.77 5.02
C ASP A 93 -10.67 11.79 5.74
N LEU A 94 -10.20 10.56 5.99
CA LEU A 94 -10.94 9.51 6.68
C LEU A 94 -11.10 9.78 8.18
N ILE A 95 -10.23 10.59 8.77
CA ILE A 95 -10.33 10.96 10.19
C ILE A 95 -10.95 12.34 10.41
N ARG A 96 -11.06 13.16 9.37
CA ARG A 96 -11.60 14.52 9.46
C ARG A 96 -13.01 14.67 8.86
N ILE A 97 -13.19 14.30 7.59
CA ILE A 97 -14.42 14.56 6.85
C ILE A 97 -15.24 13.28 6.58
N LYS A 98 -14.63 12.10 6.53
CA LYS A 98 -15.31 10.81 6.28
C LYS A 98 -15.08 9.81 7.42
N LYS A 99 -15.31 10.26 8.66
CA LYS A 99 -15.00 9.50 9.89
C LYS A 99 -15.65 8.11 9.94
N GLU A 100 -16.91 8.00 9.49
CA GLU A 100 -17.62 6.70 9.47
C GLU A 100 -16.97 5.71 8.51
N LEU A 101 -16.44 6.20 7.39
CA LEU A 101 -15.68 5.36 6.45
C LEU A 101 -14.33 4.97 7.06
N GLY A 102 -13.63 5.92 7.68
CA GLY A 102 -12.35 5.67 8.34
C GLY A 102 -12.43 4.62 9.44
N ARG A 103 -13.50 4.63 10.25
CA ARG A 103 -13.73 3.61 11.30
C ARG A 103 -13.82 2.18 10.77
N LYS A 104 -14.17 1.99 9.49
CA LYS A 104 -14.22 0.67 8.84
C LYS A 104 -12.85 0.10 8.49
N LEU A 105 -11.77 0.88 8.64
CA LEU A 105 -10.40 0.38 8.57
C LEU A 105 -10.02 -0.47 9.78
N LYS A 106 -10.64 -0.22 10.93
CA LYS A 106 -10.39 -0.97 12.16
C LYS A 106 -10.64 -2.46 11.94
N GLY A 107 -9.64 -3.27 12.27
CA GLY A 107 -9.69 -4.73 12.16
C GLY A 107 -9.34 -5.28 10.77
N LYS A 108 -9.08 -4.42 9.77
CA LYS A 108 -8.46 -4.86 8.52
C LYS A 108 -6.98 -5.19 8.74
N ASN A 109 -6.38 -5.86 7.76
CA ASN A 109 -4.97 -6.22 7.79
C ASN A 109 -4.17 -5.30 6.87
N MET A 110 -2.90 -5.04 7.24
CA MET A 110 -1.92 -4.33 6.44
C MET A 110 -0.64 -5.16 6.31
N PHE A 111 -0.11 -5.24 5.12
CA PHE A 111 1.23 -5.76 4.81
C PHE A 111 1.96 -4.79 3.90
N VAL A 112 3.29 -4.71 3.98
CA VAL A 112 4.08 -3.80 3.15
C VAL A 112 5.12 -4.56 2.35
N ILE A 113 5.17 -4.27 1.06
CA ILE A 113 6.22 -4.74 0.14
C ILE A 113 7.02 -3.53 -0.30
N SER A 114 8.32 -3.55 -0.07
CA SER A 114 9.24 -2.55 -0.59
C SER A 114 10.25 -3.19 -1.52
N ASN A 115 10.80 -2.40 -2.44
CA ASN A 115 11.90 -2.84 -3.29
C ASN A 115 12.91 -1.74 -3.57
N SER A 116 14.17 -2.14 -3.68
CA SER A 116 15.30 -1.32 -4.13
C SER A 116 16.34 -2.20 -4.82
N ASP A 117 17.47 -1.62 -5.20
CA ASP A 117 18.61 -2.38 -5.72
C ASP A 117 19.45 -3.04 -4.59
N GLU A 118 19.24 -2.62 -3.34
CA GLU A 118 19.91 -3.16 -2.15
C GLU A 118 19.14 -4.35 -1.57
N ASP A 119 19.87 -5.32 -0.97
CA ASP A 119 19.27 -6.51 -0.36
C ASP A 119 18.72 -6.24 1.04
N GLN A 120 19.19 -5.20 1.71
CA GLN A 120 18.76 -4.84 3.05
C GLN A 120 18.21 -3.42 3.07
N LEU A 121 17.18 -3.24 3.87
CA LEU A 121 16.56 -1.96 4.11
C LEU A 121 16.53 -1.68 5.60
N ASP A 122 16.79 -0.42 5.97
CA ASP A 122 16.72 0.02 7.37
C ASP A 122 15.31 -0.19 7.91
N TYR A 123 15.21 -0.65 9.15
CA TYR A 123 13.96 -0.89 9.87
C TYR A 123 13.07 0.36 9.93
N ASP A 124 13.67 1.54 10.02
CA ASP A 124 12.96 2.82 10.12
C ASP A 124 12.12 3.15 8.88
N PHE A 125 12.44 2.55 7.72
CA PHE A 125 11.63 2.71 6.51
C PHE A 125 10.17 2.34 6.74
N TYR A 126 9.90 1.28 7.50
CA TYR A 126 8.54 0.77 7.73
C TYR A 126 7.80 1.49 8.86
N LEU A 127 8.48 2.30 9.64
CA LEU A 127 7.89 3.00 10.79
C LEU A 127 6.63 3.81 10.43
N PRO A 128 6.59 4.60 9.34
CA PRO A 128 5.38 5.33 8.95
C PRO A 128 4.18 4.41 8.69
N PHE A 129 4.41 3.23 8.10
CA PHE A 129 3.34 2.25 7.84
C PHE A 129 2.82 1.64 9.14
N ARG A 130 3.70 1.23 10.04
CA ARG A 130 3.34 0.63 11.34
C ARG A 130 2.55 1.61 12.20
N LEU A 131 3.04 2.85 12.34
CA LEU A 131 2.35 3.89 13.11
C LEU A 131 1.01 4.28 12.50
N SER A 132 0.91 4.34 11.17
CA SER A 132 -0.36 4.59 10.48
C SER A 132 -1.36 3.45 10.70
N ALA A 133 -0.90 2.20 10.63
CA ALA A 133 -1.74 1.04 10.90
C ALA A 133 -2.28 1.07 12.34
N ASP A 134 -1.40 1.30 13.31
CA ASP A 134 -1.77 1.40 14.74
C ASP A 134 -2.79 2.51 14.97
N TYR A 135 -2.54 3.71 14.44
CA TYR A 135 -3.44 4.85 14.57
C TYR A 135 -4.84 4.59 13.99
N LEU A 136 -4.92 3.87 12.85
CA LEU A 136 -6.17 3.55 12.18
C LEU A 136 -6.84 2.26 12.70
N GLY A 137 -6.21 1.56 13.65
CA GLY A 137 -6.69 0.28 14.18
C GLY A 137 -6.60 -0.87 13.18
N ILE A 138 -5.69 -0.79 12.22
CA ILE A 138 -5.39 -1.83 11.23
C ILE A 138 -4.36 -2.78 11.85
N LYS A 139 -4.57 -4.08 11.71
CA LYS A 139 -3.59 -5.08 12.15
C LYS A 139 -2.41 -5.11 11.18
N TYR A 140 -1.23 -4.71 11.65
CA TYR A 140 0.00 -4.80 10.87
C TYR A 140 0.50 -6.25 10.88
N LEU A 141 0.54 -6.90 9.71
CA LEU A 141 0.95 -8.30 9.57
C LEU A 141 2.44 -8.46 9.36
N GLY A 142 3.11 -7.41 8.89
CA GLY A 142 4.54 -7.42 8.60
C GLY A 142 4.91 -6.71 7.32
N GLU A 143 6.17 -6.88 6.95
CA GLU A 143 6.76 -6.31 5.77
C GLU A 143 7.73 -7.27 5.07
N LYS A 144 8.00 -7.03 3.78
CA LYS A 144 9.03 -7.71 3.02
C LYS A 144 9.75 -6.74 2.11
N HIS A 145 11.07 -6.72 2.22
CA HIS A 145 11.94 -6.05 1.25
C HIS A 145 12.39 -7.06 0.19
N LEU A 146 12.36 -6.64 -1.08
CA LEU A 146 12.77 -7.46 -2.22
C LEU A 146 13.76 -6.67 -3.08
N SER A 147 15.00 -7.11 -3.14
CA SER A 147 15.96 -6.55 -4.09
C SER A 147 15.72 -7.07 -5.51
N TYR A 148 16.29 -6.38 -6.49
CA TYR A 148 16.23 -6.83 -7.89
C TYR A 148 16.86 -8.22 -8.08
N GLN A 149 17.82 -8.59 -7.26
CA GLN A 149 18.47 -9.91 -7.30
C GLN A 149 17.49 -10.99 -6.77
N THR A 150 16.81 -10.72 -5.66
CA THR A 150 15.85 -11.64 -5.03
C THR A 150 14.62 -11.90 -5.90
N ILE A 151 14.25 -10.98 -6.79
CA ILE A 151 13.13 -11.18 -7.72
C ILE A 151 13.40 -12.29 -8.73
N LYS A 152 14.68 -12.56 -9.04
CA LYS A 152 15.07 -13.64 -9.95
C LYS A 152 14.96 -15.02 -9.30
N ASP A 153 15.04 -15.11 -7.98
CA ASP A 153 14.99 -16.37 -7.23
C ASP A 153 13.55 -16.63 -6.76
N GLN A 154 12.84 -17.51 -7.49
CA GLN A 154 11.43 -17.81 -7.26
C GLN A 154 11.10 -18.34 -5.87
N GLU A 155 12.06 -18.94 -5.15
CA GLU A 155 11.83 -19.57 -3.85
C GLU A 155 11.53 -18.58 -2.72
N HIS A 156 11.99 -17.34 -2.82
CA HIS A 156 11.82 -16.34 -1.74
C HIS A 156 10.47 -15.64 -1.70
N ILE A 157 9.62 -15.84 -2.71
CA ILE A 157 8.33 -15.14 -2.81
C ILE A 157 7.21 -15.93 -2.12
N ASN A 158 7.37 -17.24 -1.92
CA ASN A 158 6.33 -18.14 -1.41
C ASN A 158 5.97 -17.94 0.07
N SER A 159 6.80 -17.23 0.87
CA SER A 159 6.60 -17.05 2.31
C SER A 159 6.04 -15.68 2.73
N ILE A 160 5.45 -14.92 1.79
CA ILE A 160 5.13 -13.50 2.06
C ILE A 160 3.85 -13.31 2.89
N LEU A 161 2.94 -14.26 2.92
CA LEU A 161 1.68 -14.14 3.68
C LEU A 161 1.20 -15.49 4.25
N GLU A 162 2.13 -16.42 4.52
CA GLU A 162 1.85 -17.54 5.43
C GLU A 162 1.94 -17.06 6.89
#